data_49c5c9f058c61d81aa35c64ff01aa4cc
#
_entry.id   49c5c9f058c61d81aa35c64ff01aa4cc
#
_cell.length_a   1.000
_cell.length_b   1.000
_cell.length_c   1.000
_cell.angle_alpha   90.00
_cell.angle_beta   90.00
_cell.angle_gamma   90.00
#
_symmetry.space_group_name_H-M   'P 1'
#
loop_
_entity.id
_entity.type
_entity.pdbx_description
1 polymer ?
#
loop_
_entity_poly.entity_id
_entity_poly.type
_entity_poly.pdbx_seq_one_letter_code
_entity_poly.pdbx_strand_id
1 'polypeptide(L)'
;WTHDAFRVGEDGPTHEPVEQEAQIRLMEKLKNHAGKDSVRVFRPADADETTVCWKLAMENVDTPTALIFSRQGIAKLPEGTDYEQAAKGAYIVAGSDENPDVILVASGSEVSTLEAGCEALRADGIKVRVVSAPSEGLFRGQSKEYQESVLPKNAKIFGMTAGLPVTLQGLVGANGKVWGMESFGFSAPYKVLDEKLGYTGENVYKQVKDFLAEA
;
A
#
# COMPACT_ATOMS: atom_id res chain seq x y z
N TRP A 1 11.18 6.84 -9.47
CA TRP A 1 10.05 7.50 -10.13
C TRP A 1 9.37 8.45 -9.16
N THR A 2 8.91 9.61 -9.67
CA THR A 2 8.10 10.58 -8.94
C THR A 2 6.77 10.75 -9.66
N HIS A 3 5.78 11.35 -9.01
CA HIS A 3 4.49 11.65 -9.62
C HIS A 3 3.74 10.38 -10.06
N ASP A 4 3.60 9.43 -9.12
CA ASP A 4 2.88 8.20 -9.40
C ASP A 4 1.36 8.38 -9.42
N ALA A 5 0.69 7.60 -10.23
CA ALA A 5 -0.76 7.41 -10.29
C ALA A 5 -1.60 8.68 -10.58
N PHE A 6 -2.91 8.60 -10.36
CA PHE A 6 -3.88 9.65 -10.71
C PHE A 6 -3.70 10.96 -9.94
N ARG A 7 -3.04 10.95 -8.78
CA ARG A 7 -2.77 12.16 -7.99
C ARG A 7 -1.72 13.08 -8.59
N VAL A 8 -1.19 12.77 -9.78
CA VAL A 8 -0.49 13.72 -10.63
C VAL A 8 -1.41 14.91 -10.94
N GLY A 9 -2.69 14.69 -11.14
CA GLY A 9 -3.71 15.71 -11.11
C GLY A 9 -3.98 16.32 -12.47
N GLU A 10 -3.67 17.61 -12.67
CA GLU A 10 -4.08 18.37 -13.85
C GLU A 10 -3.40 17.91 -15.14
N ASP A 11 -2.29 17.19 -15.07
CA ASP A 11 -1.60 16.66 -16.25
C ASP A 11 -2.41 15.58 -16.99
N GLY A 12 -3.35 14.94 -16.28
CA GLY A 12 -4.38 14.09 -16.85
C GLY A 12 -3.93 12.68 -17.25
N PRO A 13 -4.77 11.95 -17.98
CA PRO A 13 -4.62 10.51 -18.22
C PRO A 13 -3.28 10.07 -18.82
N THR A 14 -2.65 10.90 -19.64
CA THR A 14 -1.37 10.57 -20.28
C THR A 14 -0.19 10.49 -19.28
N HIS A 15 -0.37 11.05 -18.08
CA HIS A 15 0.64 11.05 -17.01
C HIS A 15 0.20 10.21 -15.79
N GLU A 16 -0.92 9.52 -15.90
CA GLU A 16 -1.56 8.77 -14.80
C GLU A 16 -1.76 7.29 -15.16
N PRO A 17 -0.68 6.56 -15.52
CA PRO A 17 -0.78 5.14 -15.82
C PRO A 17 -1.08 4.35 -14.54
N VAL A 18 -1.85 3.29 -14.66
CA VAL A 18 -2.30 2.46 -13.54
C VAL A 18 -1.59 1.12 -13.45
N GLU A 19 -0.95 0.68 -14.55
CA GLU A 19 -0.32 -0.62 -14.70
C GLU A 19 1.17 -0.66 -14.34
N GLN A 20 1.86 0.49 -14.32
CA GLN A 20 3.32 0.55 -14.22
C GLN A 20 3.84 0.02 -12.88
N GLU A 21 3.17 0.32 -11.76
CA GLU A 21 3.58 -0.22 -10.46
C GLU A 21 3.50 -1.75 -10.47
N ALA A 22 2.41 -2.33 -11.00
CA ALA A 22 2.25 -3.77 -11.10
C ALA A 22 3.34 -4.40 -11.97
N GLN A 23 3.70 -3.78 -13.09
CA GLN A 23 4.79 -4.25 -13.96
C GLN A 23 6.15 -4.21 -13.26
N ILE A 24 6.47 -3.13 -12.55
CA ILE A 24 7.73 -3.00 -11.80
C ILE A 24 7.78 -4.04 -10.67
N ARG A 25 6.70 -4.22 -9.91
CA ARG A 25 6.60 -5.23 -8.85
C ARG A 25 6.66 -6.67 -9.37
N LEU A 26 6.20 -6.90 -10.61
CA LEU A 26 6.33 -8.21 -11.24
C LEU A 26 7.82 -8.59 -11.42
N MET A 27 8.70 -7.63 -11.67
CA MET A 27 10.14 -7.87 -11.79
C MET A 27 10.81 -8.31 -10.48
N GLU A 28 10.23 -7.97 -9.31
CA GLU A 28 10.72 -8.49 -8.01
C GLU A 28 10.63 -10.01 -7.89
N LYS A 29 9.76 -10.65 -8.70
CA LYS A 29 9.58 -12.12 -8.70
C LYS A 29 10.66 -12.86 -9.50
N LEU A 30 11.44 -12.13 -10.28
CA LEU A 30 12.56 -12.70 -11.02
C LEU A 30 13.80 -12.78 -10.12
N LYS A 31 14.62 -13.81 -10.35
CA LYS A 31 15.93 -13.94 -9.75
C LYS A 31 17.00 -13.61 -10.76
N ASN A 32 18.06 -12.94 -10.33
CA ASN A 32 19.26 -12.73 -11.12
C ASN A 32 20.15 -14.01 -11.14
N HIS A 33 21.23 -14.04 -11.91
CA HIS A 33 22.10 -15.20 -12.00
C HIS A 33 22.80 -15.57 -10.68
N ALA A 34 22.85 -14.65 -9.70
CA ALA A 34 23.35 -14.92 -8.35
C ALA A 34 22.25 -15.44 -7.39
N GLY A 35 21.04 -15.69 -7.88
CA GLY A 35 19.92 -16.15 -7.07
C GLY A 35 19.25 -15.08 -6.21
N LYS A 36 19.68 -13.79 -6.33
CA LYS A 36 19.06 -12.65 -5.63
C LYS A 36 17.89 -12.10 -6.45
N ASP A 37 17.06 -11.25 -5.82
CA ASP A 37 15.98 -10.57 -6.54
C ASP A 37 16.55 -9.71 -7.69
N SER A 38 15.86 -9.67 -8.83
CA SER A 38 16.34 -8.91 -9.99
C SER A 38 16.18 -7.40 -9.83
N VAL A 39 15.25 -6.96 -9.00
CA VAL A 39 15.00 -5.56 -8.62
C VAL A 39 14.39 -5.52 -7.22
N ARG A 40 14.61 -4.43 -6.52
CA ARG A 40 13.92 -4.13 -5.27
C ARG A 40 13.03 -2.91 -5.47
N VAL A 41 11.78 -2.97 -5.00
CA VAL A 41 10.79 -1.91 -5.22
C VAL A 41 10.30 -1.36 -3.89
N PHE A 42 10.27 -0.04 -3.76
CA PHE A 42 9.70 0.67 -2.62
C PHE A 42 8.70 1.73 -3.07
N ARG A 43 7.57 1.79 -2.39
CA ARG A 43 6.59 2.87 -2.50
C ARG A 43 6.20 3.34 -1.10
N PRO A 44 6.99 4.28 -0.52
CA PRO A 44 6.82 4.70 0.87
C PRO A 44 5.58 5.56 1.08
N ALA A 45 5.01 5.47 2.30
CA ALA A 45 3.75 6.12 2.67
C ALA A 45 3.92 7.57 3.15
N ASP A 46 5.08 7.93 3.68
CA ASP A 46 5.37 9.30 4.12
C ASP A 46 6.88 9.61 4.09
N ALA A 47 7.27 10.77 4.63
CA ALA A 47 8.67 11.23 4.63
C ALA A 47 9.58 10.36 5.51
N ASP A 48 9.10 9.91 6.65
CA ASP A 48 9.90 9.09 7.59
C ASP A 48 10.10 7.67 7.01
N GLU A 49 9.06 7.06 6.46
CA GLU A 49 9.17 5.79 5.74
C GLU A 49 10.07 5.93 4.49
N THR A 50 9.99 7.07 3.79
CA THR A 50 10.89 7.39 2.66
C THR A 50 12.36 7.36 3.10
N THR A 51 12.67 7.89 4.28
CA THR A 51 14.05 7.90 4.80
C THR A 51 14.57 6.46 4.99
N VAL A 52 13.76 5.57 5.54
CA VAL A 52 14.11 4.14 5.68
C VAL A 52 14.29 3.48 4.31
N CYS A 53 13.37 3.74 3.37
CA CYS A 53 13.47 3.18 2.01
C CYS A 53 14.72 3.67 1.27
N TRP A 54 15.11 4.95 1.44
CA TRP A 54 16.36 5.47 0.88
C TRP A 54 17.58 4.81 1.49
N LYS A 55 17.63 4.65 2.82
CA LYS A 55 18.71 3.92 3.48
C LYS A 55 18.86 2.52 2.89
N LEU A 56 17.77 1.77 2.80
CA LEU A 56 17.78 0.42 2.23
C LEU A 56 18.19 0.39 0.74
N ALA A 57 17.82 1.41 -0.03
CA ALA A 57 18.24 1.54 -1.43
C ALA A 57 19.76 1.77 -1.55
N MET A 58 20.32 2.61 -0.69
CA MET A 58 21.77 2.90 -0.68
C MET A 58 22.61 1.72 -0.19
N GLU A 59 22.07 0.93 0.75
CA GLU A 59 22.72 -0.29 1.25
C GLU A 59 22.60 -1.47 0.26
N ASN A 60 21.68 -1.41 -0.69
CA ASN A 60 21.48 -2.45 -1.70
C ASN A 60 22.46 -2.28 -2.86
N VAL A 61 23.58 -2.95 -2.80
CA VAL A 61 24.64 -2.92 -3.83
C VAL A 61 24.55 -4.05 -4.86
N ASP A 62 23.61 -4.97 -4.68
CA ASP A 62 23.54 -6.20 -5.47
C ASP A 62 22.59 -6.11 -6.67
N THR A 63 21.53 -5.29 -6.55
CA THR A 63 20.45 -5.21 -7.54
C THR A 63 19.94 -3.77 -7.67
N PRO A 64 19.35 -3.39 -8.82
CA PRO A 64 18.68 -2.10 -8.95
C PRO A 64 17.58 -1.92 -7.89
N THR A 65 17.38 -0.69 -7.45
CA THR A 65 16.27 -0.33 -6.57
C THR A 65 15.39 0.72 -7.24
N ALA A 66 14.09 0.43 -7.30
CA ALA A 66 13.05 1.35 -7.73
C ALA A 66 12.42 2.02 -6.51
N LEU A 67 12.45 3.35 -6.47
CA LEU A 67 11.74 4.16 -5.49
C LEU A 67 10.61 4.89 -6.22
N ILE A 68 9.37 4.69 -5.78
CA ILE A 68 8.17 5.26 -6.38
C ILE A 68 7.58 6.29 -5.40
N PHE A 69 7.53 7.55 -5.81
CA PHE A 69 7.11 8.68 -4.99
C PHE A 69 5.87 9.37 -5.55
N SER A 70 5.08 9.93 -4.64
CA SER A 70 3.91 10.74 -4.98
C SER A 70 4.30 12.18 -5.29
N ARG A 71 3.48 12.87 -6.09
CA ARG A 71 3.61 14.31 -6.35
C ARG A 71 3.08 15.15 -5.20
N GLN A 72 1.91 14.80 -4.69
CA GLN A 72 1.23 15.54 -3.63
C GLN A 72 1.90 15.34 -2.27
N GLY A 73 1.67 16.28 -1.37
CA GLY A 73 2.02 16.08 0.05
C GLY A 73 1.19 14.95 0.64
N ILE A 74 1.85 14.06 1.37
CA ILE A 74 1.23 12.93 2.06
C ILE A 74 1.20 13.22 3.56
N ALA A 75 0.10 12.88 4.23
CA ALA A 75 0.00 12.98 5.68
C ALA A 75 0.98 12.01 6.36
N LYS A 76 1.50 12.41 7.52
CA LYS A 76 2.30 11.51 8.37
C LYS A 76 1.48 10.30 8.79
N LEU A 77 2.14 9.17 8.91
CA LEU A 77 1.56 7.98 9.54
C LEU A 77 1.27 8.26 11.03
N PRO A 78 0.41 7.46 11.69
CA PRO A 78 0.05 7.66 13.08
C PRO A 78 1.24 7.82 14.01
N GLU A 79 1.07 8.66 15.05
CA GLU A 79 2.08 8.84 16.07
C GLU A 79 2.42 7.51 16.76
N GLY A 80 3.71 7.27 17.01
CA GLY A 80 4.19 6.00 17.55
C GLY A 80 4.47 4.91 16.52
N THR A 81 4.32 5.21 15.21
CA THR A 81 4.72 4.28 14.14
C THR A 81 6.21 3.94 14.25
N ASP A 82 6.53 2.65 14.32
CA ASP A 82 7.91 2.16 14.30
C ASP A 82 8.41 2.02 12.85
N TYR A 83 8.94 3.11 12.32
CA TYR A 83 9.41 3.19 10.92
C TYR A 83 10.55 2.22 10.60
N GLU A 84 11.32 1.74 11.58
CA GLU A 84 12.37 0.75 11.32
C GLU A 84 11.79 -0.57 10.81
N GLN A 85 10.54 -0.87 11.14
CA GLN A 85 9.83 -2.05 10.63
C GLN A 85 9.58 -1.98 9.10
N ALA A 86 9.62 -0.80 8.49
CA ALA A 86 9.54 -0.67 7.02
C ALA A 86 10.64 -1.47 6.31
N ALA A 87 11.78 -1.70 6.97
CA ALA A 87 12.85 -2.57 6.47
C ALA A 87 12.42 -4.03 6.27
N LYS A 88 11.30 -4.46 6.85
CA LYS A 88 10.71 -5.79 6.64
C LYS A 88 9.75 -5.85 5.47
N GLY A 89 9.48 -4.72 4.82
CA GLY A 89 8.69 -4.61 3.58
C GLY A 89 7.18 -4.45 3.78
N ALA A 90 6.62 -4.93 4.87
CA ALA A 90 5.27 -4.60 5.34
C ALA A 90 5.22 -4.69 6.86
N TYR A 91 4.48 -3.80 7.51
CA TYR A 91 4.41 -3.71 8.96
C TYR A 91 3.13 -3.00 9.43
N ILE A 92 2.78 -3.19 10.70
CA ILE A 92 1.57 -2.60 11.30
C ILE A 92 1.87 -1.15 11.68
N VAL A 93 1.06 -0.22 11.20
CA VAL A 93 1.16 1.21 11.49
C VAL A 93 0.09 1.69 12.47
N ALA A 94 -1.03 0.98 12.56
CA ALA A 94 -2.09 1.28 13.51
C ALA A 94 -2.92 0.02 13.84
N GLY A 95 -3.46 -0.03 15.06
CA GLY A 95 -4.29 -1.15 15.52
C GLY A 95 -3.44 -2.41 15.73
N SER A 96 -3.13 -2.73 16.98
CA SER A 96 -2.27 -3.87 17.36
C SER A 96 -3.05 -5.07 17.88
N ASP A 97 -4.37 -5.11 17.70
CA ASP A 97 -5.19 -6.24 18.16
C ASP A 97 -4.74 -7.55 17.54
N GLU A 98 -4.58 -8.57 18.37
CA GLU A 98 -4.15 -9.90 17.92
C GLU A 98 -5.14 -10.52 16.92
N ASN A 99 -6.43 -10.18 17.04
CA ASN A 99 -7.51 -10.69 16.20
C ASN A 99 -8.34 -9.52 15.63
N PRO A 100 -7.85 -8.81 14.60
CA PRO A 100 -8.64 -7.78 13.95
C PRO A 100 -9.80 -8.39 13.15
N ASP A 101 -10.94 -7.69 13.11
CA ASP A 101 -12.07 -8.07 12.25
C ASP A 101 -11.72 -7.84 10.76
N VAL A 102 -10.87 -6.85 10.50
CA VAL A 102 -10.36 -6.54 9.17
C VAL A 102 -8.94 -5.94 9.23
N ILE A 103 -8.13 -6.30 8.24
CA ILE A 103 -6.82 -5.69 8.01
C ILE A 103 -6.91 -4.83 6.75
N LEU A 104 -6.47 -3.58 6.85
CA LEU A 104 -6.38 -2.66 5.72
C LEU A 104 -4.91 -2.59 5.29
N VAL A 105 -4.62 -2.82 4.00
CA VAL A 105 -3.25 -2.81 3.48
C VAL A 105 -3.11 -1.91 2.27
N ALA A 106 -2.07 -1.09 2.27
CA ALA A 106 -1.70 -0.25 1.14
C ALA A 106 -0.18 0.00 1.12
N SER A 107 0.29 0.62 0.06
CA SER A 107 1.60 1.27 -0.04
C SER A 107 1.42 2.73 -0.47
N GLY A 108 2.43 3.57 -0.22
CA GLY A 108 2.38 4.97 -0.65
C GLY A 108 1.24 5.76 -0.02
N SER A 109 0.72 6.72 -0.77
CA SER A 109 -0.29 7.67 -0.29
C SER A 109 -1.61 7.04 0.16
N GLU A 110 -1.91 5.83 -0.27
CA GLU A 110 -3.17 5.16 0.11
C GLU A 110 -3.17 4.68 1.56
N VAL A 111 -2.02 4.55 2.22
CA VAL A 111 -1.96 4.21 3.65
C VAL A 111 -2.67 5.27 4.49
N SER A 112 -2.41 6.55 4.22
CA SER A 112 -3.10 7.66 4.92
C SER A 112 -4.60 7.71 4.57
N THR A 113 -4.98 7.34 3.34
CA THR A 113 -6.39 7.24 2.95
C THR A 113 -7.12 6.14 3.72
N LEU A 114 -6.48 4.98 3.89
CA LEU A 114 -7.02 3.89 4.72
C LEU A 114 -7.19 4.32 6.17
N GLU A 115 -6.17 4.97 6.76
CA GLU A 115 -6.24 5.44 8.15
C GLU A 115 -7.35 6.46 8.36
N ALA A 116 -7.59 7.35 7.38
CA ALA A 116 -8.70 8.30 7.45
C ALA A 116 -10.10 7.62 7.55
N GLY A 117 -10.26 6.38 7.08
CA GLY A 117 -11.49 5.61 7.23
C GLY A 117 -11.61 4.86 8.57
N CYS A 118 -10.51 4.71 9.30
CA CYS A 118 -10.46 3.85 10.48
C CYS A 118 -11.26 4.40 11.67
N GLU A 119 -11.33 5.73 11.85
CA GLU A 119 -12.05 6.33 12.96
C GLU A 119 -13.53 5.91 12.96
N ALA A 120 -14.19 6.00 11.80
CA ALA A 120 -15.60 5.62 11.65
C ALA A 120 -15.79 4.10 11.84
N LEU A 121 -14.88 3.26 11.33
CA LEU A 121 -14.93 1.81 11.53
C LEU A 121 -14.80 1.45 13.02
N ARG A 122 -13.85 2.06 13.73
CA ARG A 122 -13.64 1.85 15.17
C ARG A 122 -14.84 2.35 16.00
N ALA A 123 -15.49 3.44 15.58
CA ALA A 123 -16.71 3.94 16.24
C ALA A 123 -17.87 2.95 16.13
N ASP A 124 -17.92 2.15 15.07
CA ASP A 124 -18.85 1.03 14.90
C ASP A 124 -18.45 -0.25 15.66
N GLY A 125 -17.35 -0.20 16.44
CA GLY A 125 -16.84 -1.35 17.20
C GLY A 125 -16.04 -2.35 16.37
N ILE A 126 -15.69 -2.03 15.13
CA ILE A 126 -14.88 -2.90 14.25
C ILE A 126 -13.41 -2.77 14.64
N LYS A 127 -12.77 -3.90 14.90
CA LYS A 127 -11.32 -3.96 15.18
C LYS A 127 -10.54 -3.90 13.89
N VAL A 128 -9.87 -2.78 13.66
CA VAL A 128 -9.14 -2.51 12.41
C VAL A 128 -7.64 -2.49 12.68
N ARG A 129 -6.90 -3.24 11.88
CA ARG A 129 -5.45 -3.14 11.76
C ARG A 129 -5.10 -2.46 10.44
N VAL A 130 -4.16 -1.50 10.45
CA VAL A 130 -3.62 -0.87 9.25
C VAL A 130 -2.18 -1.30 9.04
N VAL A 131 -1.87 -1.71 7.81
CA VAL A 131 -0.56 -2.19 7.39
C VAL A 131 -0.03 -1.31 6.26
N SER A 132 1.15 -0.73 6.44
CA SER A 132 1.93 -0.17 5.33
C SER A 132 2.78 -1.27 4.72
N ALA A 133 2.74 -1.40 3.39
CA ALA A 133 3.50 -2.38 2.63
C ALA A 133 4.39 -1.71 1.58
N PRO A 134 5.43 -0.95 1.99
CA PRO A 134 6.28 -0.24 1.05
C PRO A 134 7.00 -1.15 0.07
N SER A 135 7.28 -2.42 0.43
CA SER A 135 7.99 -3.37 -0.44
C SER A 135 7.45 -4.80 -0.28
N GLU A 136 6.64 -5.24 -1.23
CA GLU A 136 6.12 -6.62 -1.24
C GLU A 136 7.26 -7.65 -1.32
N GLY A 137 8.29 -7.40 -2.12
CA GLY A 137 9.42 -8.31 -2.29
C GLY A 137 10.15 -8.58 -0.97
N LEU A 138 10.46 -7.52 -0.20
CA LEU A 138 11.08 -7.67 1.12
C LEU A 138 10.18 -8.40 2.11
N PHE A 139 8.88 -8.11 2.12
CA PHE A 139 7.93 -8.77 3.00
C PHE A 139 7.84 -10.28 2.72
N ARG A 140 7.83 -10.67 1.47
CA ARG A 140 7.82 -12.09 1.08
C ARG A 140 9.10 -12.83 1.43
N GLY A 141 10.21 -12.11 1.57
CA GLY A 141 11.49 -12.64 2.05
C GLY A 141 11.56 -12.84 3.56
N GLN A 142 10.58 -12.34 4.34
CA GLN A 142 10.55 -12.53 5.77
C GLN A 142 10.16 -13.97 6.16
N SER A 143 10.40 -14.31 7.43
CA SER A 143 9.96 -15.61 7.96
C SER A 143 8.43 -15.76 7.87
N LYS A 144 7.95 -17.00 7.81
CA LYS A 144 6.51 -17.28 7.78
C LYS A 144 5.80 -16.73 9.00
N GLU A 145 6.44 -16.84 10.17
CA GLU A 145 5.93 -16.33 11.44
C GLU A 145 5.72 -14.81 11.39
N TYR A 146 6.67 -14.08 10.81
CA TYR A 146 6.53 -12.63 10.64
C TYR A 146 5.42 -12.28 9.65
N GLN A 147 5.37 -12.96 8.49
CA GLN A 147 4.31 -12.73 7.51
C GLN A 147 2.93 -12.96 8.13
N GLU A 148 2.75 -14.05 8.88
CA GLU A 148 1.49 -14.37 9.57
C GLU A 148 1.16 -13.39 10.70
N SER A 149 2.15 -12.83 11.39
CA SER A 149 1.90 -11.82 12.42
C SER A 149 1.37 -10.50 11.87
N VAL A 150 1.76 -10.13 10.64
CA VAL A 150 1.32 -8.89 9.96
C VAL A 150 0.05 -9.12 9.16
N LEU A 151 0.04 -10.13 8.27
CA LEU A 151 -1.05 -10.50 7.36
C LEU A 151 -1.40 -11.98 7.51
N PRO A 152 -2.17 -12.38 8.53
CA PRO A 152 -2.60 -13.77 8.71
C PRO A 152 -3.42 -14.27 7.52
N LYS A 153 -3.17 -15.50 7.05
CA LYS A 153 -3.82 -16.07 5.86
C LYS A 153 -5.34 -16.13 5.91
N ASN A 154 -5.90 -16.28 7.12
CA ASN A 154 -7.34 -16.41 7.30
C ASN A 154 -8.02 -15.09 7.67
N ALA A 155 -7.27 -13.98 7.74
CA ALA A 155 -7.85 -12.67 8.01
C ALA A 155 -8.62 -12.14 6.80
N LYS A 156 -9.64 -11.34 7.07
CA LYS A 156 -10.26 -10.49 6.04
C LYS A 156 -9.33 -9.32 5.76
N ILE A 157 -8.83 -9.23 4.53
CA ILE A 157 -7.87 -8.19 4.14
C ILE A 157 -8.47 -7.33 3.03
N PHE A 158 -8.57 -6.03 3.29
CA PHE A 158 -8.96 -5.03 2.31
C PHE A 158 -7.74 -4.23 1.87
N GLY A 159 -7.47 -4.20 0.58
CA GLY A 159 -6.38 -3.44 -0.03
C GLY A 159 -6.87 -2.17 -0.73
N MET A 160 -6.04 -1.12 -0.74
CA MET A 160 -6.26 0.05 -1.57
C MET A 160 -4.98 0.43 -2.31
N THR A 161 -5.10 0.66 -3.61
CA THR A 161 -3.98 1.09 -4.47
C THR A 161 -4.46 2.09 -5.51
N ALA A 162 -3.65 3.09 -5.82
CA ALA A 162 -3.92 4.02 -6.93
C ALA A 162 -3.59 3.42 -8.32
N GLY A 163 -3.08 2.21 -8.36
CA GLY A 163 -2.87 1.42 -9.58
C GLY A 163 -3.91 0.33 -9.76
N LEU A 164 -3.59 -0.65 -10.63
CA LEU A 164 -4.44 -1.82 -10.84
C LEU A 164 -4.59 -2.66 -9.56
N PRO A 165 -5.79 -3.22 -9.28
CA PRO A 165 -6.01 -4.09 -8.11
C PRO A 165 -5.02 -5.25 -8.00
N VAL A 166 -4.52 -5.78 -9.11
CA VAL A 166 -3.52 -6.87 -9.13
C VAL A 166 -2.23 -6.52 -8.38
N THR A 167 -1.93 -5.23 -8.22
CA THR A 167 -0.74 -4.75 -7.50
C THR A 167 -0.72 -5.26 -6.05
N LEU A 168 -1.88 -5.38 -5.39
CA LEU A 168 -2.00 -5.86 -4.01
C LEU A 168 -2.58 -7.27 -3.89
N GLN A 169 -3.00 -7.90 -4.99
CA GLN A 169 -3.65 -9.21 -4.98
C GLN A 169 -2.84 -10.27 -4.22
N GLY A 170 -1.53 -10.18 -4.33
CA GLY A 170 -0.63 -11.08 -3.63
C GLY A 170 -0.62 -10.91 -2.12
N LEU A 171 -0.90 -9.74 -1.59
CA LEU A 171 -0.94 -9.44 -0.15
C LEU A 171 -2.32 -9.72 0.45
N VAL A 172 -3.39 -9.41 -0.29
CA VAL A 172 -4.76 -9.60 0.22
C VAL A 172 -5.27 -11.04 0.10
N GLY A 173 -4.70 -11.83 -0.81
CA GLY A 173 -5.09 -13.22 -1.02
C GLY A 173 -6.45 -13.38 -1.74
N ALA A 174 -6.92 -14.63 -1.83
CA ALA A 174 -8.13 -14.98 -2.57
C ALA A 174 -9.43 -14.51 -1.90
N ASN A 175 -9.42 -14.36 -0.57
CA ASN A 175 -10.57 -13.94 0.22
C ASN A 175 -10.55 -12.43 0.55
N GLY A 176 -9.58 -11.71 0.00
CA GLY A 176 -9.46 -10.26 0.18
C GLY A 176 -10.11 -9.49 -0.96
N LYS A 177 -10.30 -8.19 -0.73
CA LYS A 177 -10.84 -7.24 -1.71
C LYS A 177 -9.85 -6.11 -1.91
N VAL A 178 -9.69 -5.65 -3.14
CA VAL A 178 -8.83 -4.50 -3.47
C VAL A 178 -9.65 -3.43 -4.15
N TRP A 179 -9.60 -2.20 -3.60
CA TRP A 179 -10.01 -0.99 -4.30
C TRP A 179 -8.84 -0.44 -5.10
N GLY A 180 -9.00 -0.29 -6.40
CA GLY A 180 -7.96 0.19 -7.29
C GLY A 180 -8.52 0.83 -8.54
N MET A 181 -7.65 1.38 -9.36
CA MET A 181 -7.99 1.94 -10.66
C MET A 181 -7.99 0.85 -11.73
N GLU A 182 -8.97 0.86 -12.62
CA GLU A 182 -9.05 -0.05 -13.77
C GLU A 182 -8.93 0.69 -15.12
N SER A 183 -8.79 2.02 -15.06
CA SER A 183 -8.58 2.91 -16.21
C SER A 183 -7.61 4.02 -15.83
N PHE A 184 -7.04 4.69 -16.83
CA PHE A 184 -6.28 5.90 -16.60
C PHE A 184 -7.10 6.96 -15.88
N GLY A 185 -6.42 7.87 -15.15
CA GLY A 185 -7.04 8.93 -14.38
C GLY A 185 -7.69 10.03 -15.24
N PHE A 186 -7.93 11.16 -14.61
CA PHE A 186 -8.60 12.32 -15.22
C PHE A 186 -7.84 13.61 -14.91
N SER A 187 -8.04 14.65 -15.71
CA SER A 187 -7.43 15.96 -15.48
C SER A 187 -8.26 16.78 -14.49
N ALA A 188 -7.77 16.92 -13.25
CA ALA A 188 -8.34 17.80 -12.23
C ALA A 188 -7.35 17.97 -11.07
N PRO A 189 -7.53 18.94 -10.17
CA PRO A 189 -6.81 18.97 -8.91
C PRO A 189 -6.95 17.64 -8.15
N TYR A 190 -5.85 17.11 -7.59
CA TYR A 190 -5.83 15.76 -7.01
C TYR A 190 -6.93 15.52 -5.94
N LYS A 191 -7.30 16.53 -5.15
CA LYS A 191 -8.40 16.41 -4.17
C LYS A 191 -9.75 16.14 -4.83
N VAL A 192 -9.99 16.74 -5.98
CA VAL A 192 -11.21 16.49 -6.79
C VAL A 192 -11.18 15.05 -7.31
N LEU A 193 -10.01 14.59 -7.73
CA LEU A 193 -9.83 13.20 -8.18
C LEU A 193 -10.01 12.20 -7.02
N ASP A 194 -9.48 12.49 -5.84
CA ASP A 194 -9.71 11.67 -4.64
C ASP A 194 -11.21 11.46 -4.38
N GLU A 195 -12.00 12.53 -4.42
CA GLU A 195 -13.45 12.47 -4.23
C GLU A 195 -14.14 11.68 -5.36
N LYS A 196 -13.82 11.98 -6.61
CA LYS A 196 -14.47 11.37 -7.78
C LYS A 196 -14.14 9.90 -7.95
N LEU A 197 -12.93 9.49 -7.60
CA LEU A 197 -12.44 8.12 -7.74
C LEU A 197 -12.59 7.30 -6.45
N GLY A 198 -13.09 7.92 -5.38
CA GLY A 198 -13.36 7.24 -4.12
C GLY A 198 -12.16 6.97 -3.24
N TYR A 199 -11.09 7.76 -3.37
CA TYR A 199 -9.91 7.66 -2.49
C TYR A 199 -10.06 8.55 -1.26
N THR A 200 -11.15 8.33 -0.53
CA THR A 200 -11.53 9.10 0.66
C THR A 200 -11.79 8.16 1.84
N GLY A 201 -11.63 8.66 3.08
CA GLY A 201 -11.95 7.89 4.29
C GLY A 201 -13.40 7.44 4.34
N GLU A 202 -14.33 8.24 3.83
CA GLU A 202 -15.76 7.88 3.74
C GLU A 202 -15.97 6.66 2.85
N ASN A 203 -15.34 6.63 1.67
CA ASN A 203 -15.45 5.46 0.79
C ASN A 203 -14.73 4.23 1.37
N VAL A 204 -13.58 4.41 2.04
CA VAL A 204 -12.93 3.30 2.76
C VAL A 204 -13.89 2.68 3.76
N TYR A 205 -14.54 3.50 4.61
CA TYR A 205 -15.53 3.02 5.55
C TYR A 205 -16.64 2.21 4.86
N LYS A 206 -17.24 2.76 3.80
CA LYS A 206 -18.31 2.10 3.04
C LYS A 206 -17.84 0.76 2.45
N GLN A 207 -16.71 0.76 1.73
CA GLN A 207 -16.20 -0.44 1.05
C GLN A 207 -15.83 -1.55 2.05
N VAL A 208 -15.27 -1.20 3.20
CA VAL A 208 -14.94 -2.17 4.25
C VAL A 208 -16.21 -2.72 4.89
N LYS A 209 -17.23 -1.89 5.17
CA LYS A 209 -18.54 -2.37 5.69
C LYS A 209 -19.20 -3.35 4.72
N ASP A 210 -19.22 -3.01 3.42
CA ASP A 210 -19.77 -3.87 2.39
C ASP A 210 -19.00 -5.20 2.32
N PHE A 211 -17.67 -5.15 2.32
CA PHE A 211 -16.80 -6.33 2.32
C PHE A 211 -17.00 -7.23 3.54
N LEU A 212 -17.20 -6.66 4.71
CA LEU A 212 -17.49 -7.44 5.92
C LEU A 212 -18.86 -8.10 5.90
N ALA A 213 -19.84 -7.51 5.19
CA ALA A 213 -21.19 -8.04 5.04
C ALA A 213 -21.31 -9.13 3.96
N GLU A 214 -20.38 -9.24 3.03
CA GLU A 214 -20.33 -10.25 1.96
C GLU A 214 -19.93 -11.67 2.46
N ALA A 215 -19.82 -11.91 3.76
CA ALA A 215 -19.30 -13.14 4.37
C ALA A 215 -20.37 -14.11 4.84
#